data_f47109addbe94e2ac5d3aa106ec2f465
#
_entry.id   f47109addbe94e2ac5d3aa106ec2f465
#
_cell.length_a   1.000
_cell.length_b   1.000
_cell.length_c   1.000
_cell.angle_alpha   90.00
_cell.angle_beta   90.00
_cell.angle_gamma   90.00
#
_symmetry.space_group_name_H-M   'P 1'
#
loop_
_entity.id
_entity.type
_entity.pdbx_description
1 polymer ?
#
loop_
_entity_poly.entity_id
_entity_poly.type
_entity_poly.pdbx_seq_one_letter_code
_entity_poly.pdbx_strand_id
1 'polypeptide(L)'
;MRKALAAAALLLLSLSLQAGNLAFSSMIGDNMVLQQNTKVRIWGTASPRASVTVNASWSKKPPVTAKADAEGHWEVMLETYGASFTPQTVVASSGGEKVTASNVLIGEVWLCSGQSNMEMTLGGGMGTPVEGSLDEIALSAQYKGVRHVTIKKARATEPQYDAEGEWQVCNPATSPRFSAVGYFFATRLSKALDVPVGIINASWGGSVIEAWMGEELLKDCPDVDLANASSKEVNDMYKPMIMYNAMFRPASKYAVAGILWFQGESNISISNEVYAERLTAMAAEWRRDIGRGDIPFLIVELQPYDYYDGQYGLQDEHGPLVREQQFIASKSIPNAGLVGTNDLAYEHERTQIHASQKRQIGERLCYQALSLAYGYPNLPAFNPCFKSAKLEDGKVIVSFDNARSGFMGLSEEIRGFEIAGGGGHFQPAHAEVRMSFMGTTVVLSTPAVPEPVEVRYCFKDFEVGNLKGANGLPIIPFRAKVAEAEEESN
;
A
#
# COMPACT_ATOMS: atom_id res chain seq x y z
N MET A 1 42.50 -47.95 -31.77
CA MET A 1 41.76 -48.21 -30.53
C MET A 1 42.27 -47.42 -29.30
N ARG A 2 43.39 -46.71 -29.32
CA ARG A 2 43.89 -45.93 -28.13
C ARG A 2 43.43 -44.46 -28.09
N LYS A 3 42.75 -43.91 -29.09
CA LYS A 3 42.25 -42.54 -29.14
C LYS A 3 40.76 -42.40 -28.73
N ALA A 4 40.00 -43.51 -28.64
CA ALA A 4 38.60 -43.49 -28.24
C ALA A 4 38.38 -43.61 -26.73
N LEU A 5 39.35 -44.05 -25.96
CA LEU A 5 39.28 -44.19 -24.49
C LEU A 5 39.64 -42.87 -23.74
N ALA A 6 40.35 -41.93 -24.38
CA ALA A 6 40.65 -40.65 -23.79
C ALA A 6 39.50 -39.63 -23.84
N ALA A 7 38.59 -39.75 -24.80
CA ALA A 7 37.43 -38.87 -24.92
C ALA A 7 36.29 -39.22 -23.95
N ALA A 8 36.18 -40.48 -23.50
CA ALA A 8 35.20 -40.90 -22.53
C ALA A 8 35.54 -40.53 -21.06
N ALA A 9 36.83 -40.34 -20.77
CA ALA A 9 37.30 -39.95 -19.42
C ALA A 9 37.20 -38.45 -19.17
N LEU A 10 37.14 -37.60 -20.21
CA LEU A 10 36.99 -36.13 -20.11
C LEU A 10 35.54 -35.67 -19.99
N LEU A 11 34.53 -36.52 -20.30
CA LEU A 11 33.11 -36.21 -20.16
C LEU A 11 32.55 -36.52 -18.75
N LEU A 12 33.31 -37.16 -17.89
CA LEU A 12 32.90 -37.53 -16.53
C LEU A 12 33.44 -36.61 -15.44
N LEU A 13 34.18 -35.56 -15.80
CA LEU A 13 34.77 -34.63 -14.83
C LEU A 13 34.18 -33.19 -14.85
N SER A 14 33.06 -32.96 -15.50
CA SER A 14 32.40 -31.63 -15.52
C SER A 14 31.04 -31.60 -14.79
N LEU A 15 30.73 -32.58 -13.98
CA LEU A 15 29.76 -32.45 -12.92
C LEU A 15 30.52 -32.06 -11.63
N SER A 16 31.15 -30.89 -11.66
CA SER A 16 31.37 -30.16 -10.40
C SER A 16 29.97 -29.85 -9.90
N LEU A 17 29.42 -30.71 -9.02
CA LEU A 17 28.40 -30.31 -8.10
C LEU A 17 28.86 -29.02 -7.45
N GLN A 18 28.37 -27.90 -7.92
CA GLN A 18 28.46 -26.67 -7.17
C GLN A 18 27.63 -26.94 -5.93
N ALA A 19 28.31 -27.38 -4.86
CA ALA A 19 27.70 -27.56 -3.55
C ALA A 19 27.14 -26.18 -3.20
N GLY A 20 25.84 -26.01 -3.30
CA GLY A 20 25.17 -24.78 -2.91
C GLY A 20 25.36 -24.64 -1.41
N ASN A 21 26.00 -23.55 -0.98
CA ASN A 21 26.13 -23.25 0.44
C ASN A 21 24.76 -23.10 1.05
N LEU A 22 24.58 -23.59 2.26
CA LEU A 22 23.35 -23.39 3.02
C LEU A 22 23.17 -21.87 3.30
N ALA A 23 22.06 -21.30 2.87
CA ALA A 23 21.74 -19.90 3.12
C ALA A 23 20.23 -19.72 3.36
N PHE A 24 19.90 -18.72 4.16
CA PHE A 24 18.54 -18.16 4.16
C PHE A 24 18.33 -17.31 2.92
N SER A 25 17.06 -17.13 2.52
CA SER A 25 16.62 -16.03 1.67
C SER A 25 17.04 -14.69 2.26
N SER A 26 17.33 -13.69 1.43
CA SER A 26 17.63 -12.32 1.90
C SER A 26 16.50 -11.69 2.73
N MET A 27 15.28 -12.19 2.57
CA MET A 27 14.12 -11.76 3.37
C MET A 27 14.10 -12.37 4.78
N ILE A 28 14.89 -13.42 5.02
CA ILE A 28 15.02 -14.13 6.29
C ILE A 28 16.40 -13.88 6.87
N GLY A 29 16.50 -13.04 7.88
CA GLY A 29 17.79 -12.65 8.41
C GLY A 29 17.72 -12.02 9.79
N ASP A 30 18.86 -11.46 10.22
CA ASP A 30 18.96 -10.73 11.47
C ASP A 30 17.96 -9.58 11.53
N ASN A 31 17.46 -9.29 12.72
CA ASN A 31 16.54 -8.19 13.01
C ASN A 31 15.15 -8.32 12.40
N MET A 32 14.78 -9.40 11.71
CA MET A 32 13.44 -9.55 11.13
C MET A 32 12.34 -9.58 12.21
N VAL A 33 11.12 -9.23 11.80
CA VAL A 33 9.90 -9.48 12.57
C VAL A 33 9.12 -10.58 11.87
N LEU A 34 8.68 -11.57 12.61
CA LEU A 34 7.79 -12.63 12.14
C LEU A 34 6.37 -12.36 12.61
N GLN A 35 5.37 -12.56 11.72
CA GLN A 35 3.96 -12.39 12.05
C GLN A 35 3.56 -13.29 13.22
N GLN A 36 2.89 -12.71 14.24
CA GLN A 36 2.43 -13.44 15.42
C GLN A 36 1.24 -14.36 15.14
N ASN A 37 1.02 -15.35 16.05
CA ASN A 37 -0.15 -16.22 16.11
C ASN A 37 -0.49 -16.93 14.78
N THR A 38 0.52 -17.35 14.02
CA THR A 38 0.32 -17.95 12.71
C THR A 38 1.45 -18.92 12.33
N LYS A 39 1.30 -19.57 11.19
CA LYS A 39 2.41 -20.28 10.54
C LYS A 39 3.17 -19.30 9.65
N VAL A 40 4.47 -19.23 9.84
CA VAL A 40 5.39 -18.41 9.03
C VAL A 40 6.29 -19.30 8.21
N ARG A 41 6.57 -18.91 6.99
CA ARG A 41 7.51 -19.60 6.10
C ARG A 41 8.93 -19.12 6.38
N ILE A 42 9.86 -20.06 6.50
CA ILE A 42 11.31 -19.84 6.52
C ILE A 42 11.87 -20.59 5.32
N TRP A 43 12.62 -19.92 4.46
CA TRP A 43 13.09 -20.47 3.20
C TRP A 43 14.51 -20.01 2.86
N GLY A 44 15.11 -20.65 1.89
CA GLY A 44 16.45 -20.34 1.44
C GLY A 44 16.99 -21.34 0.43
N THR A 45 18.30 -21.44 0.32
CA THR A 45 19.00 -22.34 -0.60
C THR A 45 19.95 -23.28 0.14
N ALA A 46 20.20 -24.43 -0.46
CA ALA A 46 21.16 -25.45 -0.02
C ALA A 46 21.62 -26.27 -1.22
N SER A 47 22.51 -27.23 -1.03
CA SER A 47 22.83 -28.20 -2.09
C SER A 47 21.55 -28.91 -2.55
N PRO A 48 21.36 -29.16 -3.88
CA PRO A 48 20.21 -29.87 -4.39
C PRO A 48 19.95 -31.19 -3.64
N ARG A 49 18.68 -31.42 -3.29
CA ARG A 49 18.22 -32.60 -2.54
C ARG A 49 18.80 -32.75 -1.13
N ALA A 50 19.53 -31.78 -0.61
CA ALA A 50 20.03 -31.80 0.77
C ALA A 50 18.87 -31.74 1.77
N SER A 51 19.06 -32.37 2.92
CA SER A 51 18.13 -32.26 4.04
C SER A 51 18.50 -31.04 4.88
N VAL A 52 17.57 -30.11 5.03
CA VAL A 52 17.73 -28.89 5.82
C VAL A 52 16.85 -28.97 7.05
N THR A 53 17.43 -28.84 8.23
CA THR A 53 16.72 -28.85 9.50
C THR A 53 16.72 -27.44 10.09
N VAL A 54 15.53 -26.93 10.43
CA VAL A 54 15.34 -25.59 10.97
C VAL A 54 14.81 -25.65 12.39
N ASN A 55 15.45 -24.92 13.30
CA ASN A 55 15.08 -24.77 14.69
C ASN A 55 14.86 -23.29 15.04
N ALA A 56 13.84 -23.00 15.84
CA ALA A 56 13.55 -21.69 16.36
C ALA A 56 13.64 -21.68 17.88
N SER A 57 14.30 -20.70 18.48
CA SER A 57 14.54 -20.63 19.93
C SER A 57 13.25 -20.57 20.75
N TRP A 58 12.16 -20.09 20.21
CA TRP A 58 10.85 -20.03 20.87
C TRP A 58 10.06 -21.34 20.78
N SER A 59 10.44 -22.25 19.87
CA SER A 59 9.67 -23.47 19.63
C SER A 59 9.95 -24.51 20.69
N LYS A 60 8.91 -25.03 21.32
CA LYS A 60 8.97 -26.23 22.17
C LYS A 60 8.80 -27.51 21.37
N LYS A 61 8.49 -27.42 20.08
CA LYS A 61 8.36 -28.55 19.16
C LYS A 61 9.74 -28.97 18.63
N PRO A 62 9.89 -30.22 18.18
CA PRO A 62 11.12 -30.65 17.51
C PRO A 62 11.44 -29.77 16.31
N PRO A 63 12.72 -29.66 15.90
CA PRO A 63 13.11 -28.98 14.67
C PRO A 63 12.37 -29.54 13.47
N VAL A 64 12.06 -28.66 12.49
CA VAL A 64 11.37 -29.03 11.25
C VAL A 64 12.39 -29.28 10.17
N THR A 65 12.21 -30.37 9.42
CA THR A 65 13.13 -30.74 8.33
C THR A 65 12.42 -30.71 7.00
N ALA A 66 13.07 -30.11 5.98
CA ALA A 66 12.67 -30.14 4.58
C ALA A 66 13.81 -30.66 3.71
N LYS A 67 13.47 -31.13 2.52
CA LYS A 67 14.42 -31.51 1.49
C LYS A 67 14.47 -30.41 0.42
N ALA A 68 15.66 -29.93 0.10
CA ALA A 68 15.83 -29.00 -1.01
C ALA A 68 15.40 -29.63 -2.33
N ASP A 69 14.81 -28.86 -3.24
CA ASP A 69 14.43 -29.29 -4.57
C ASP A 69 15.65 -29.50 -5.51
N ALA A 70 15.39 -29.65 -6.79
CA ALA A 70 16.46 -29.87 -7.79
C ALA A 70 17.29 -28.59 -8.03
N GLU A 71 16.71 -27.44 -7.81
CA GLU A 71 17.33 -26.10 -7.90
C GLU A 71 18.04 -25.71 -6.59
N GLY A 72 17.85 -26.48 -5.53
CA GLY A 72 18.43 -26.24 -4.21
C GLY A 72 17.58 -25.35 -3.30
N HIS A 73 16.33 -25.07 -3.68
CA HIS A 73 15.42 -24.30 -2.85
C HIS A 73 14.81 -25.15 -1.74
N TRP A 74 14.72 -24.60 -0.55
CA TRP A 74 14.06 -25.25 0.58
C TRP A 74 13.16 -24.29 1.33
N GLU A 75 12.10 -24.82 1.93
CA GLU A 75 11.22 -24.06 2.82
C GLU A 75 10.62 -24.94 3.91
N VAL A 76 10.36 -24.34 5.06
CA VAL A 76 9.65 -24.94 6.19
C VAL A 76 8.62 -23.98 6.75
N MET A 77 7.60 -24.53 7.41
CA MET A 77 6.62 -23.74 8.16
C MET A 77 6.89 -23.85 9.65
N LEU A 78 7.07 -22.70 10.31
CA LEU A 78 7.20 -22.60 11.76
C LEU A 78 5.93 -21.94 12.35
N GLU A 79 5.52 -22.37 13.53
CA GLU A 79 4.44 -21.71 14.27
C GLU A 79 5.00 -20.60 15.15
N THR A 80 4.37 -19.44 15.12
CA THR A 80 4.64 -18.33 16.03
C THR A 80 3.55 -18.23 17.09
N TYR A 81 3.90 -17.65 18.22
CA TYR A 81 2.99 -17.33 19.34
C TYR A 81 2.67 -15.83 19.35
N GLY A 82 2.04 -15.32 20.41
CA GLY A 82 1.75 -13.90 20.60
C GLY A 82 3.00 -13.02 20.59
N ALA A 83 2.83 -11.76 20.27
CA ALA A 83 3.90 -10.78 20.12
C ALA A 83 4.85 -10.72 21.32
N SER A 84 6.13 -10.50 21.06
CA SER A 84 7.17 -10.41 22.07
C SER A 84 8.34 -9.53 21.62
N PHE A 85 8.77 -8.65 22.49
CA PHE A 85 10.02 -7.86 22.34
C PHE A 85 11.28 -8.66 22.71
N THR A 86 11.14 -9.89 23.21
CA THR A 86 12.28 -10.75 23.53
C THR A 86 12.94 -11.26 22.27
N PRO A 87 14.22 -10.95 22.03
CA PRO A 87 14.93 -11.42 20.84
C PRO A 87 15.01 -12.95 20.77
N GLN A 88 14.75 -13.48 19.60
CA GLN A 88 14.77 -14.89 19.26
C GLN A 88 15.83 -15.19 18.20
N THR A 89 16.05 -16.48 17.93
CA THR A 89 16.92 -16.95 16.85
C THR A 89 16.23 -18.01 16.01
N VAL A 90 16.57 -18.04 14.73
CA VAL A 90 16.22 -19.12 13.79
C VAL A 90 17.53 -19.70 13.26
N VAL A 91 17.67 -21.02 13.32
CA VAL A 91 18.87 -21.72 12.90
C VAL A 91 18.50 -22.74 11.84
N ALA A 92 19.13 -22.70 10.69
CA ALA A 92 19.07 -23.77 9.69
C ALA A 92 20.41 -24.52 9.66
N SER A 93 20.36 -25.84 9.46
CA SER A 93 21.53 -26.72 9.39
C SER A 93 21.36 -27.78 8.31
N SER A 94 22.45 -28.09 7.58
CA SER A 94 22.50 -29.09 6.51
C SER A 94 23.93 -29.54 6.28
N GLY A 95 24.20 -30.86 6.24
CA GLY A 95 25.50 -31.37 5.85
C GLY A 95 26.71 -30.91 6.71
N GLY A 96 26.47 -30.48 7.95
CA GLY A 96 27.51 -29.89 8.83
C GLY A 96 27.60 -28.37 8.75
N GLU A 97 26.96 -27.72 7.76
CA GLU A 97 26.82 -26.27 7.68
C GLU A 97 25.70 -25.76 8.58
N LYS A 98 25.82 -24.52 9.03
CA LYS A 98 24.86 -23.85 9.89
C LYS A 98 24.77 -22.36 9.58
N VAL A 99 23.55 -21.84 9.43
CA VAL A 99 23.27 -20.40 9.32
C VAL A 99 22.28 -20.00 10.41
N THR A 100 22.40 -18.77 10.91
CA THR A 100 21.59 -18.28 12.03
C THR A 100 21.06 -16.88 11.70
N ALA A 101 19.77 -16.68 11.89
CA ALA A 101 19.15 -15.37 11.97
C ALA A 101 18.94 -15.01 13.45
N SER A 102 19.48 -13.87 13.86
CA SER A 102 19.51 -13.39 15.25
C SER A 102 18.65 -12.15 15.44
N ASN A 103 18.35 -11.81 16.70
CA ASN A 103 17.53 -10.64 17.06
C ASN A 103 16.15 -10.63 16.35
N VAL A 104 15.58 -11.82 16.15
CA VAL A 104 14.25 -12.00 15.55
C VAL A 104 13.19 -11.62 16.57
N LEU A 105 12.22 -10.79 16.18
CA LEU A 105 11.07 -10.47 17.01
C LEU A 105 9.80 -11.14 16.48
N ILE A 106 8.81 -11.34 17.34
CA ILE A 106 7.48 -11.80 16.96
C ILE A 106 6.52 -10.66 17.19
N GLY A 107 5.76 -10.27 16.14
CA GLY A 107 4.89 -9.11 16.19
C GLY A 107 3.98 -9.02 14.98
N GLU A 108 3.66 -7.81 14.55
CA GLU A 108 2.85 -7.54 13.37
C GLU A 108 3.76 -7.23 12.17
N VAL A 109 3.45 -7.78 11.00
CA VAL A 109 4.19 -7.50 9.76
C VAL A 109 3.23 -6.95 8.72
N TRP A 110 3.59 -5.83 8.10
CA TRP A 110 2.79 -5.18 7.06
C TRP A 110 3.60 -4.98 5.79
N LEU A 111 2.96 -5.22 4.65
CA LEU A 111 3.53 -4.95 3.32
C LEU A 111 3.13 -3.54 2.87
N CYS A 112 4.12 -2.70 2.61
CA CYS A 112 3.97 -1.41 1.96
C CYS A 112 4.36 -1.55 0.49
N SER A 113 3.52 -1.09 -0.43
CA SER A 113 3.82 -1.12 -1.85
C SER A 113 3.18 0.05 -2.61
N GLY A 114 3.60 0.25 -3.84
CA GLY A 114 3.16 1.33 -4.70
C GLY A 114 4.30 2.06 -5.38
N GLN A 115 4.15 3.37 -5.56
CA GLN A 115 5.14 4.18 -6.28
C GLN A 115 5.86 5.20 -5.37
N SER A 116 6.34 6.30 -5.94
CA SER A 116 7.24 7.25 -5.27
C SER A 116 6.73 7.82 -3.95
N ASN A 117 5.44 8.03 -3.79
CA ASN A 117 4.86 8.52 -2.52
C ASN A 117 4.91 7.48 -1.39
N MET A 118 4.91 6.17 -1.71
CA MET A 118 5.22 5.11 -0.75
C MET A 118 6.73 4.92 -0.57
N GLU A 119 7.50 5.09 -1.64
CA GLU A 119 8.97 4.96 -1.62
C GLU A 119 9.66 6.09 -0.86
N MET A 120 9.09 7.30 -0.86
CA MET A 120 9.67 8.49 -0.22
C MET A 120 10.12 8.19 1.19
N THR A 121 11.40 8.48 1.47
CA THR A 121 12.03 8.13 2.74
C THR A 121 11.75 9.16 3.84
N LEU A 122 11.87 8.76 5.10
CA LEU A 122 11.68 9.66 6.26
C LEU A 122 12.68 10.84 6.23
N GLY A 123 13.88 10.63 5.71
CA GLY A 123 14.87 11.70 5.54
C GLY A 123 14.53 12.72 4.44
N GLY A 124 13.40 12.53 3.76
CA GLY A 124 13.01 13.32 2.60
C GLY A 124 13.60 12.75 1.30
N GLY A 125 13.36 13.43 0.20
CA GLY A 125 13.82 13.05 -1.13
C GLY A 125 12.99 13.68 -2.22
N MET A 126 13.42 13.53 -3.47
CA MET A 126 12.66 13.99 -4.64
C MET A 126 12.34 15.50 -4.60
N GLY A 127 13.25 16.28 -3.98
CA GLY A 127 13.09 17.73 -3.82
C GLY A 127 12.19 18.20 -2.68
N THR A 128 11.66 17.29 -1.86
CA THR A 128 10.73 17.63 -0.77
C THR A 128 11.19 17.03 0.57
N PRO A 129 11.10 17.78 1.68
CA PRO A 129 11.27 17.24 3.02
C PRO A 129 10.02 16.46 3.43
N VAL A 130 10.15 15.58 4.43
CA VAL A 130 9.00 15.06 5.18
C VAL A 130 8.79 15.94 6.41
N GLU A 131 7.58 16.45 6.58
CA GLU A 131 7.25 17.34 7.69
C GLU A 131 7.48 16.66 9.06
N GLY A 132 8.22 17.32 9.94
CA GLY A 132 8.56 16.81 11.28
C GLY A 132 9.55 15.65 11.30
N SER A 133 10.21 15.34 10.17
CA SER A 133 11.11 14.18 10.05
C SER A 133 12.36 14.30 10.94
N LEU A 134 12.90 15.49 11.15
CA LEU A 134 14.10 15.68 11.97
C LEU A 134 13.89 15.23 13.42
N ASP A 135 12.75 15.60 14.02
CA ASP A 135 12.39 15.19 15.37
C ASP A 135 12.17 13.66 15.43
N GLU A 136 11.46 13.09 14.43
CA GLU A 136 11.22 11.66 14.38
C GLU A 136 12.51 10.85 14.22
N ILE A 137 13.43 11.31 13.38
CA ILE A 137 14.75 10.67 13.21
C ILE A 137 15.53 10.73 14.52
N ALA A 138 15.60 11.90 15.16
CA ALA A 138 16.32 12.07 16.42
C ALA A 138 15.78 11.17 17.54
N LEU A 139 14.46 10.97 17.58
CA LEU A 139 13.77 10.18 18.60
C LEU A 139 13.57 8.71 18.22
N SER A 140 13.95 8.29 17.02
CA SER A 140 13.61 6.98 16.46
C SER A 140 14.14 5.78 17.27
N ALA A 141 15.22 5.94 18.04
CA ALA A 141 15.75 4.90 18.92
C ALA A 141 14.79 4.44 20.03
N GLN A 142 13.75 5.23 20.34
CA GLN A 142 12.71 4.82 21.29
C GLN A 142 11.82 3.69 20.76
N TYR A 143 11.71 3.53 19.43
CA TYR A 143 10.88 2.51 18.78
C TYR A 143 11.64 1.19 18.58
N LYS A 144 12.11 0.58 19.67
CA LYS A 144 12.98 -0.61 19.66
C LYS A 144 12.39 -1.82 18.96
N GLY A 145 11.07 -1.94 18.89
CA GLY A 145 10.35 -3.02 18.22
C GLY A 145 10.06 -2.79 16.75
N VAL A 146 10.28 -1.57 16.24
CA VAL A 146 10.05 -1.26 14.82
C VAL A 146 11.24 -1.74 13.98
N ARG A 147 10.96 -2.48 12.94
CA ARG A 147 11.93 -3.00 11.97
C ARG A 147 11.43 -2.72 10.56
N HIS A 148 12.35 -2.52 9.65
CA HIS A 148 12.03 -2.22 8.27
C HIS A 148 12.99 -2.94 7.32
N VAL A 149 12.44 -3.53 6.26
CA VAL A 149 13.21 -4.01 5.12
C VAL A 149 12.69 -3.32 3.86
N THR A 150 13.61 -2.74 3.08
CA THR A 150 13.31 -2.26 1.73
C THR A 150 13.83 -3.28 0.74
N ILE A 151 12.93 -3.80 -0.09
CA ILE A 151 13.28 -4.67 -1.21
C ILE A 151 13.99 -3.83 -2.26
N LYS A 152 15.17 -4.25 -2.68
CA LYS A 152 15.89 -3.59 -3.77
C LYS A 152 15.09 -3.67 -5.06
N LYS A 153 15.11 -2.58 -5.82
CA LYS A 153 14.46 -2.53 -7.13
C LYS A 153 15.03 -3.59 -8.06
N ALA A 154 14.16 -4.46 -8.51
CA ALA A 154 14.49 -5.55 -9.41
C ALA A 154 13.35 -5.75 -10.43
N ARG A 155 13.69 -6.31 -11.57
CA ARG A 155 12.76 -6.58 -12.67
C ARG A 155 12.98 -8.00 -13.21
N ALA A 156 11.89 -8.67 -13.51
CA ALA A 156 11.93 -10.00 -14.13
C ALA A 156 10.65 -10.24 -14.93
N THR A 157 10.78 -10.93 -16.05
CA THR A 157 9.64 -11.38 -16.85
C THR A 157 9.01 -12.67 -16.28
N GLU A 158 9.75 -13.37 -15.41
CA GLU A 158 9.31 -14.60 -14.75
C GLU A 158 9.35 -14.42 -13.21
N PRO A 159 8.45 -15.11 -12.47
CA PRO A 159 8.44 -15.05 -11.00
C PRO A 159 9.78 -15.46 -10.39
N GLN A 160 10.33 -14.63 -9.52
CA GLN A 160 11.58 -14.90 -8.84
C GLN A 160 11.36 -15.64 -7.51
N TYR A 161 12.33 -16.48 -7.14
CA TYR A 161 12.29 -17.20 -5.88
C TYR A 161 12.59 -16.33 -4.68
N ASP A 162 13.50 -15.36 -4.84
CA ASP A 162 14.02 -14.50 -3.77
C ASP A 162 14.09 -13.03 -4.23
N ALA A 163 14.16 -12.12 -3.27
CA ALA A 163 14.36 -10.69 -3.49
C ALA A 163 15.42 -10.17 -2.52
N GLU A 164 16.25 -9.23 -2.97
CA GLU A 164 17.26 -8.63 -2.11
C GLU A 164 16.64 -7.62 -1.14
N GLY A 165 16.99 -7.77 0.14
CA GLY A 165 16.61 -6.85 1.22
C GLY A 165 17.35 -7.19 2.50
N GLU A 166 17.44 -6.23 3.41
CA GLU A 166 18.05 -6.41 4.73
C GLU A 166 17.20 -5.73 5.79
N TRP A 167 16.81 -6.47 6.83
CA TRP A 167 16.05 -5.94 7.95
C TRP A 167 16.88 -4.99 8.80
N GLN A 168 16.39 -3.78 8.98
CA GLN A 168 17.03 -2.72 9.75
C GLN A 168 16.26 -2.43 11.03
N VAL A 169 16.99 -2.29 12.14
CA VAL A 169 16.45 -1.81 13.42
C VAL A 169 16.18 -0.30 13.30
N CYS A 170 15.03 0.15 13.80
CA CYS A 170 14.70 1.58 13.85
C CYS A 170 15.63 2.32 14.84
N ASN A 171 16.42 3.25 14.33
CA ASN A 171 17.28 4.15 15.09
C ASN A 171 17.69 5.36 14.21
N PRO A 172 18.35 6.40 14.76
CA PRO A 172 18.71 7.59 13.99
C PRO A 172 19.62 7.34 12.77
N ALA A 173 20.39 6.24 12.75
CA ALA A 173 21.25 5.91 11.62
C ALA A 173 20.52 5.21 10.47
N THR A 174 19.43 4.51 10.75
CA THR A 174 18.69 3.68 9.78
C THR A 174 17.36 4.31 9.36
N SER A 175 16.61 4.90 10.30
CA SER A 175 15.27 5.46 10.07
C SER A 175 15.19 6.51 8.94
N PRO A 176 16.22 7.32 8.65
CA PRO A 176 16.17 8.24 7.51
C PRO A 176 15.89 7.55 6.16
N ARG A 177 16.21 6.26 6.03
CA ARG A 177 16.02 5.47 4.80
C ARG A 177 14.73 4.66 4.77
N PHE A 178 13.93 4.67 5.85
CA PHE A 178 12.65 3.97 5.88
C PHE A 178 11.61 4.72 5.07
N SER A 179 10.68 4.02 4.42
CA SER A 179 9.48 4.65 3.86
C SER A 179 8.84 5.55 4.94
N ALA A 180 8.62 6.82 4.64
CA ALA A 180 8.03 7.74 5.60
C ALA A 180 6.63 7.29 6.04
N VAL A 181 5.78 6.92 5.07
CA VAL A 181 4.43 6.40 5.35
C VAL A 181 4.50 5.12 6.17
N GLY A 182 5.36 4.17 5.77
CA GLY A 182 5.58 2.92 6.52
C GLY A 182 6.12 3.16 7.93
N TYR A 183 7.01 4.13 8.13
CA TYR A 183 7.55 4.51 9.44
C TYR A 183 6.46 5.06 10.36
N PHE A 184 5.68 6.05 9.91
CA PHE A 184 4.62 6.63 10.74
C PHE A 184 3.51 5.63 11.04
N PHE A 185 3.18 4.75 10.10
CA PHE A 185 2.27 3.64 10.33
C PHE A 185 2.80 2.70 11.42
N ALA A 186 4.03 2.20 11.27
CA ALA A 186 4.62 1.20 12.16
C ALA A 186 4.82 1.73 13.59
N THR A 187 5.32 2.96 13.74
CA THR A 187 5.52 3.58 15.04
C THR A 187 4.22 3.81 15.78
N ARG A 188 3.17 4.24 15.05
CA ARG A 188 1.82 4.41 15.61
C ARG A 188 1.20 3.07 16.00
N LEU A 189 1.29 2.05 15.14
CA LEU A 189 0.73 0.73 15.40
C LEU A 189 1.45 0.03 16.56
N SER A 190 2.78 0.07 16.59
CA SER A 190 3.58 -0.49 17.69
C SER A 190 3.21 0.13 19.04
N LYS A 191 3.00 1.44 19.06
CA LYS A 191 2.58 2.16 20.27
C LYS A 191 1.14 1.84 20.69
N ALA A 192 0.23 1.69 19.72
CA ALA A 192 -1.19 1.43 20.01
C ALA A 192 -1.42 0.00 20.54
N LEU A 193 -0.67 -0.98 20.05
CA LEU A 193 -0.82 -2.39 20.39
C LEU A 193 0.21 -2.90 21.41
N ASP A 194 1.26 -2.14 21.69
CA ASP A 194 2.43 -2.54 22.48
C ASP A 194 3.08 -3.84 21.95
N VAL A 195 3.35 -3.88 20.65
CA VAL A 195 3.95 -5.04 19.95
C VAL A 195 5.07 -4.61 18.99
N PRO A 196 6.02 -5.49 18.68
CA PRO A 196 6.94 -5.27 17.56
C PRO A 196 6.19 -5.13 16.24
N VAL A 197 6.69 -4.25 15.36
CA VAL A 197 6.12 -4.07 14.02
C VAL A 197 7.21 -4.09 12.96
N GLY A 198 7.06 -4.99 11.99
CA GLY A 198 7.90 -5.10 10.81
C GLY A 198 7.22 -4.51 9.57
N ILE A 199 7.95 -3.72 8.80
CA ILE A 199 7.53 -3.21 7.51
C ILE A 199 8.37 -3.85 6.41
N ILE A 200 7.71 -4.45 5.44
CA ILE A 200 8.31 -4.86 4.16
C ILE A 200 7.91 -3.80 3.14
N ASN A 201 8.87 -3.04 2.63
CA ASN A 201 8.62 -2.02 1.62
C ASN A 201 9.07 -2.50 0.24
N ALA A 202 8.10 -2.75 -0.66
CA ALA A 202 8.29 -3.10 -2.06
C ALA A 202 7.65 -2.00 -2.92
N SER A 203 8.36 -0.90 -3.17
CA SER A 203 7.83 0.25 -3.93
C SER A 203 8.82 0.69 -5.00
N TRP A 204 8.29 1.28 -6.08
CA TRP A 204 9.11 1.80 -7.18
C TRP A 204 8.47 3.06 -7.79
N GLY A 205 9.14 4.20 -7.63
CA GLY A 205 8.66 5.49 -8.11
C GLY A 205 8.39 5.51 -9.60
N GLY A 206 7.26 6.12 -9.98
CA GLY A 206 6.81 6.23 -11.37
C GLY A 206 6.14 4.98 -11.94
N SER A 207 5.99 3.90 -11.17
CA SER A 207 5.41 2.66 -11.68
C SER A 207 3.90 2.74 -11.86
N VAL A 208 3.41 2.14 -12.94
CA VAL A 208 1.98 1.89 -13.18
C VAL A 208 1.51 0.65 -12.43
N ILE A 209 0.19 0.54 -12.19
CA ILE A 209 -0.39 -0.62 -11.47
C ILE A 209 -0.11 -1.94 -12.19
N GLU A 210 -0.09 -1.93 -13.52
CA GLU A 210 0.13 -3.09 -14.38
C GLU A 210 1.51 -3.74 -14.15
N ALA A 211 2.51 -2.97 -13.69
CA ALA A 211 3.82 -3.52 -13.34
C ALA A 211 3.79 -4.40 -12.08
N TRP A 212 2.73 -4.27 -11.26
CA TRP A 212 2.49 -4.98 -10.01
C TRP A 212 1.42 -6.08 -10.11
N MET A 213 0.92 -6.38 -11.30
CA MET A 213 -0.05 -7.42 -11.59
C MET A 213 0.62 -8.62 -12.25
N GLY A 214 0.12 -9.83 -11.97
CA GLY A 214 0.62 -11.05 -12.59
C GLY A 214 0.16 -11.22 -14.03
N GLU A 215 0.89 -12.03 -14.79
CA GLU A 215 0.62 -12.29 -16.22
C GLU A 215 -0.81 -12.78 -16.47
N GLU A 216 -1.34 -13.67 -15.59
CA GLU A 216 -2.68 -14.23 -15.76
C GLU A 216 -3.79 -13.16 -15.68
N LEU A 217 -3.65 -12.16 -14.82
CA LEU A 217 -4.59 -11.03 -14.79
C LEU A 217 -4.43 -10.12 -16.00
N LEU A 218 -3.19 -9.88 -16.41
CA LEU A 218 -2.90 -8.96 -17.51
C LEU A 218 -3.31 -9.50 -18.88
N LYS A 219 -3.43 -10.82 -19.05
CA LYS A 219 -4.00 -11.44 -20.28
C LYS A 219 -5.43 -11.01 -20.55
N ASP A 220 -6.17 -10.66 -19.50
CA ASP A 220 -7.55 -10.19 -19.61
C ASP A 220 -7.66 -8.65 -19.79
N CYS A 221 -6.52 -7.95 -19.87
CA CYS A 221 -6.44 -6.50 -20.10
C CYS A 221 -6.10 -6.20 -21.56
N PRO A 222 -7.08 -5.87 -22.42
CA PRO A 222 -6.87 -5.78 -23.88
C PRO A 222 -5.99 -4.60 -24.30
N ASP A 223 -5.81 -3.61 -23.45
CA ASP A 223 -4.96 -2.43 -23.63
C ASP A 223 -3.51 -2.64 -23.15
N VAL A 224 -3.18 -3.80 -22.58
CA VAL A 224 -1.84 -4.13 -22.08
C VAL A 224 -1.13 -5.07 -23.06
N ASP A 225 -0.06 -4.60 -23.67
CA ASP A 225 0.81 -5.44 -24.48
C ASP A 225 1.87 -6.13 -23.61
N LEU A 226 1.70 -7.43 -23.35
CA LEU A 226 2.63 -8.23 -22.53
C LEU A 226 4.04 -8.32 -23.11
N ALA A 227 4.21 -8.14 -24.44
CA ALA A 227 5.54 -8.12 -25.06
C ALA A 227 6.41 -6.96 -24.55
N ASN A 228 5.77 -5.90 -24.06
CA ASN A 228 6.45 -4.76 -23.45
C ASN A 228 7.25 -5.13 -22.19
N ALA A 229 6.96 -6.23 -21.50
CA ALA A 229 7.74 -6.70 -20.36
C ALA A 229 9.23 -6.89 -20.66
N SER A 230 9.56 -7.35 -21.87
CA SER A 230 10.93 -7.58 -22.35
C SER A 230 11.45 -6.49 -23.27
N SER A 231 10.64 -5.50 -23.66
CA SER A 231 11.01 -4.42 -24.57
C SER A 231 12.16 -3.57 -24.00
N LYS A 232 13.10 -3.19 -24.86
CA LYS A 232 14.15 -2.22 -24.52
C LYS A 232 13.72 -0.75 -24.74
N GLU A 233 12.62 -0.55 -25.44
CA GLU A 233 12.09 0.76 -25.79
C GLU A 233 11.14 1.31 -24.73
N VAL A 234 10.48 0.42 -23.97
CA VAL A 234 9.58 0.78 -22.87
C VAL A 234 10.37 0.97 -21.58
N ASN A 235 10.11 2.07 -20.88
CA ASN A 235 10.71 2.32 -19.56
C ASN A 235 10.22 1.25 -18.56
N ASP A 236 11.12 0.79 -17.68
CA ASP A 236 10.81 -0.24 -16.69
C ASP A 236 9.58 0.08 -15.83
N MET A 237 9.31 1.34 -15.55
CA MET A 237 8.16 1.76 -14.74
C MET A 237 6.80 1.47 -15.41
N TYR A 238 6.80 1.32 -16.73
CA TYR A 238 5.59 1.06 -17.54
C TYR A 238 5.51 -0.37 -18.08
N LYS A 239 6.49 -1.22 -17.75
CA LYS A 239 6.49 -2.62 -18.17
C LYS A 239 5.54 -3.44 -17.34
N PRO A 240 4.65 -4.23 -17.95
CA PRO A 240 3.71 -5.09 -17.22
C PRO A 240 4.46 -6.17 -16.43
N MET A 241 3.93 -6.59 -15.29
CA MET A 241 4.30 -7.72 -14.41
C MET A 241 5.73 -7.76 -13.83
N ILE A 242 6.66 -6.93 -14.29
CA ILE A 242 8.08 -7.12 -13.94
C ILE A 242 8.39 -6.87 -12.47
N MET A 243 7.64 -5.98 -11.81
CA MET A 243 7.78 -5.70 -10.37
C MET A 243 7.01 -6.73 -9.55
N TYR A 244 5.87 -7.17 -10.02
CA TYR A 244 5.18 -8.32 -9.45
C TYR A 244 6.11 -9.54 -9.38
N ASN A 245 6.72 -9.91 -10.49
CA ASN A 245 7.59 -11.09 -10.58
C ASN A 245 8.85 -10.97 -9.73
N ALA A 246 9.51 -9.81 -9.72
CA ALA A 246 10.82 -9.63 -9.09
C ALA A 246 10.77 -9.16 -7.63
N MET A 247 9.72 -8.41 -7.25
CA MET A 247 9.65 -7.77 -5.94
C MET A 247 8.50 -8.30 -5.08
N PHE A 248 7.28 -8.37 -5.64
CA PHE A 248 6.13 -8.83 -4.86
C PHE A 248 6.11 -10.36 -4.67
N ARG A 249 6.30 -11.15 -5.74
CA ARG A 249 6.24 -12.62 -5.65
C ARG A 249 7.17 -13.22 -4.59
N PRO A 250 8.46 -12.86 -4.51
CA PRO A 250 9.29 -13.34 -3.41
C PRO A 250 8.83 -12.83 -2.04
N ALA A 251 8.36 -11.57 -1.94
CA ALA A 251 7.86 -11.00 -0.69
C ALA A 251 6.54 -11.64 -0.23
N SER A 252 5.68 -12.11 -1.15
CA SER A 252 4.40 -12.74 -0.83
C SER A 252 4.53 -14.04 -0.02
N LYS A 253 5.73 -14.65 0.01
CA LYS A 253 6.03 -15.78 0.87
C LYS A 253 6.05 -15.42 2.35
N TYR A 254 6.25 -14.14 2.67
CA TYR A 254 6.26 -13.66 4.04
C TYR A 254 4.83 -13.53 4.58
N ALA A 255 4.57 -14.02 5.77
CA ALA A 255 3.26 -13.86 6.41
C ALA A 255 3.09 -12.43 6.89
N VAL A 256 2.07 -11.73 6.38
CA VAL A 256 1.77 -10.34 6.73
C VAL A 256 0.35 -10.19 7.29
N ALA A 257 0.12 -9.19 8.13
CA ALA A 257 -1.18 -8.87 8.71
C ALA A 257 -2.06 -8.05 7.76
N GLY A 258 -1.46 -7.33 6.81
CA GLY A 258 -2.17 -6.51 5.84
C GLY A 258 -1.25 -5.82 4.84
N ILE A 259 -1.84 -5.07 3.93
CA ILE A 259 -1.19 -4.41 2.80
C ILE A 259 -1.53 -2.92 2.84
N LEU A 260 -0.52 -2.06 2.63
CA LEU A 260 -0.65 -0.62 2.43
C LEU A 260 -0.27 -0.31 0.98
N TRP A 261 -1.20 0.29 0.23
CA TRP A 261 -1.02 0.61 -1.19
C TRP A 261 -1.09 2.11 -1.43
N PHE A 262 -0.03 2.70 -1.99
CA PHE A 262 0.01 4.11 -2.37
C PHE A 262 0.57 4.27 -3.77
N GLN A 263 -0.33 4.32 -4.75
CA GLN A 263 -0.01 4.41 -6.17
C GLN A 263 -1.23 4.94 -6.93
N GLY A 264 -1.02 5.49 -8.10
CA GLY A 264 -2.06 5.94 -9.02
C GLY A 264 -1.61 7.11 -9.89
N GLU A 265 -0.61 7.89 -9.48
CA GLU A 265 -0.12 9.06 -10.18
C GLU A 265 0.36 8.73 -11.60
N SER A 266 0.94 7.55 -11.79
CA SER A 266 1.39 7.11 -13.12
C SER A 266 0.26 6.58 -14.02
N ASN A 267 -0.95 6.38 -13.46
CA ASN A 267 -2.12 5.91 -14.20
C ASN A 267 -3.10 7.02 -14.58
N ILE A 268 -2.85 8.28 -14.24
CA ILE A 268 -3.76 9.42 -14.51
C ILE A 268 -4.10 9.63 -15.99
N SER A 269 -3.15 9.31 -16.89
CA SER A 269 -3.31 9.39 -18.35
C SER A 269 -3.30 8.03 -19.04
N ILE A 270 -3.13 6.95 -18.25
CA ILE A 270 -3.05 5.58 -18.74
C ILE A 270 -3.98 4.76 -17.87
N SER A 271 -5.00 4.13 -18.46
CA SER A 271 -5.89 3.19 -17.76
C SER A 271 -6.67 3.78 -16.56
N ASN A 272 -6.83 5.08 -16.47
CA ASN A 272 -7.55 5.70 -15.35
C ASN A 272 -9.00 5.21 -15.23
N GLU A 273 -9.68 4.91 -16.32
CA GLU A 273 -11.07 4.44 -16.33
C GLU A 273 -11.24 3.01 -15.80
N VAL A 274 -10.21 2.18 -15.93
CA VAL A 274 -10.21 0.76 -15.51
C VAL A 274 -9.40 0.51 -14.22
N TYR A 275 -8.90 1.59 -13.59
CA TYR A 275 -8.03 1.47 -12.43
C TYR A 275 -8.69 0.74 -11.24
N ALA A 276 -9.98 0.98 -10.98
CA ALA A 276 -10.71 0.31 -9.91
C ALA A 276 -10.80 -1.20 -10.13
N GLU A 277 -11.07 -1.63 -11.36
CA GLU A 277 -11.12 -3.03 -11.75
C GLU A 277 -9.76 -3.71 -11.55
N ARG A 278 -8.69 -3.09 -12.04
CA ARG A 278 -7.32 -3.58 -11.91
C ARG A 278 -6.87 -3.67 -10.46
N LEU A 279 -7.13 -2.63 -9.67
CA LEU A 279 -6.78 -2.63 -8.25
C LEU A 279 -7.53 -3.71 -7.47
N THR A 280 -8.80 -3.94 -7.81
CA THR A 280 -9.62 -5.00 -7.20
C THR A 280 -9.08 -6.39 -7.55
N ALA A 281 -8.76 -6.62 -8.84
CA ALA A 281 -8.19 -7.88 -9.29
C ALA A 281 -6.80 -8.14 -8.69
N MET A 282 -5.93 -7.13 -8.67
CA MET A 282 -4.61 -7.19 -8.06
C MET A 282 -4.69 -7.51 -6.57
N ALA A 283 -5.58 -6.87 -5.83
CA ALA A 283 -5.75 -7.14 -4.39
C ALA A 283 -6.15 -8.60 -4.13
N ALA A 284 -7.05 -9.16 -4.95
CA ALA A 284 -7.45 -10.56 -4.87
C ALA A 284 -6.28 -11.51 -5.21
N GLU A 285 -5.50 -11.19 -6.25
CA GLU A 285 -4.30 -11.94 -6.62
C GLU A 285 -3.25 -11.93 -5.50
N TRP A 286 -2.94 -10.78 -4.95
CA TRP A 286 -1.95 -10.64 -3.89
C TRP A 286 -2.34 -11.39 -2.62
N ARG A 287 -3.62 -11.34 -2.23
CA ARG A 287 -4.14 -12.12 -1.10
C ARG A 287 -4.05 -13.62 -1.31
N ARG A 288 -4.35 -14.09 -2.54
CA ARG A 288 -4.18 -15.49 -2.93
C ARG A 288 -2.73 -15.94 -2.80
N ASP A 289 -1.78 -15.13 -3.28
CA ASP A 289 -0.36 -15.44 -3.24
C ASP A 289 0.23 -15.44 -1.82
N ILE A 290 -0.22 -14.50 -0.97
CA ILE A 290 0.14 -14.45 0.44
C ILE A 290 -0.50 -15.62 1.23
N GLY A 291 -1.69 -16.06 0.81
CA GLY A 291 -2.36 -17.23 1.39
C GLY A 291 -2.90 -17.02 2.81
N ARG A 292 -3.32 -15.78 3.14
CA ARG A 292 -3.85 -15.44 4.48
C ARG A 292 -5.29 -14.92 4.48
N GLY A 293 -6.07 -15.24 3.42
CA GLY A 293 -7.44 -14.80 3.28
C GLY A 293 -7.59 -13.29 3.10
N ASP A 294 -8.71 -12.74 3.53
CA ASP A 294 -9.07 -11.32 3.34
C ASP A 294 -8.37 -10.40 4.35
N ILE A 295 -7.03 -10.45 4.40
CA ILE A 295 -6.25 -9.49 5.20
C ILE A 295 -6.55 -8.06 4.74
N PRO A 296 -6.49 -7.03 5.63
CA PRO A 296 -6.76 -5.65 5.25
C PRO A 296 -5.93 -5.18 4.05
N PHE A 297 -6.58 -4.51 3.10
CA PHE A 297 -5.97 -3.83 1.97
C PHE A 297 -6.29 -2.34 2.06
N LEU A 298 -5.32 -1.54 2.50
CA LEU A 298 -5.51 -0.12 2.78
C LEU A 298 -4.92 0.72 1.66
N ILE A 299 -5.78 1.51 1.03
CA ILE A 299 -5.46 2.35 -0.12
C ILE A 299 -5.24 3.77 0.36
N VAL A 300 -4.20 4.43 -0.12
CA VAL A 300 -4.01 5.87 0.04
C VAL A 300 -4.53 6.57 -1.22
N GLU A 301 -5.47 7.49 -1.02
CA GLU A 301 -5.96 8.39 -2.07
C GLU A 301 -4.81 9.23 -2.64
N LEU A 302 -4.82 9.53 -3.94
CA LEU A 302 -3.86 10.46 -4.53
C LEU A 302 -3.96 11.83 -3.86
N GLN A 303 -2.80 12.40 -3.48
CA GLN A 303 -2.74 13.75 -2.95
C GLN A 303 -3.08 14.78 -4.06
N PRO A 304 -3.63 15.96 -3.69
CA PRO A 304 -3.80 17.06 -4.65
C PRO A 304 -2.46 17.41 -5.32
N TYR A 305 -2.48 17.47 -6.64
CA TYR A 305 -1.33 17.86 -7.46
C TYR A 305 -1.83 18.44 -8.78
N ASP A 306 -1.23 19.53 -9.24
CA ASP A 306 -1.61 20.22 -10.47
C ASP A 306 -1.02 19.53 -11.71
N TYR A 307 -1.73 18.53 -12.21
CA TYR A 307 -1.36 17.82 -13.44
C TYR A 307 -1.54 18.69 -14.68
N TYR A 308 -2.28 19.81 -14.56
CA TYR A 308 -2.61 20.73 -15.66
C TYR A 308 -1.50 21.74 -15.97
N ASP A 309 -0.46 21.88 -15.17
CA ASP A 309 0.61 22.88 -15.32
C ASP A 309 1.36 22.83 -16.68
N GLY A 310 0.88 21.99 -17.62
CA GLY A 310 1.45 21.77 -18.95
C GLY A 310 2.44 20.59 -19.02
N GLN A 311 2.81 20.00 -17.91
CA GLN A 311 3.76 18.89 -17.88
C GLN A 311 3.20 17.64 -18.58
N TYR A 312 1.89 17.40 -18.45
CA TYR A 312 1.23 16.23 -19.04
C TYR A 312 0.23 16.58 -20.13
N GLY A 313 -0.03 17.87 -20.40
CA GLY A 313 -1.00 18.33 -21.40
C GLY A 313 -2.44 17.92 -21.09
N LEU A 314 -2.77 17.70 -19.82
CA LEU A 314 -4.05 17.19 -19.34
C LEU A 314 -5.02 18.33 -19.00
N GLN A 315 -6.30 18.01 -18.89
CA GLN A 315 -7.32 18.90 -18.32
C GLN A 315 -7.41 18.70 -16.80
N ASP A 316 -7.98 19.67 -16.08
CA ASP A 316 -8.01 19.79 -14.61
C ASP A 316 -8.79 18.69 -13.84
N GLU A 317 -9.02 17.52 -14.43
CA GLU A 317 -9.86 16.47 -13.83
C GLU A 317 -9.25 15.05 -13.88
N HIS A 318 -8.01 14.87 -14.29
CA HIS A 318 -7.43 13.54 -14.40
C HIS A 318 -7.07 12.90 -13.06
N GLY A 319 -6.53 13.68 -12.12
CA GLY A 319 -6.29 13.23 -10.76
C GLY A 319 -7.56 12.81 -10.03
N PRO A 320 -8.63 13.65 -10.05
CA PRO A 320 -9.93 13.27 -9.45
C PRO A 320 -10.54 12.00 -10.03
N LEU A 321 -10.39 11.72 -11.31
CA LEU A 321 -10.86 10.47 -11.91
C LEU A 321 -10.19 9.24 -11.28
N VAL A 322 -8.87 9.28 -11.06
CA VAL A 322 -8.18 8.17 -10.38
C VAL A 322 -8.58 8.10 -8.90
N ARG A 323 -8.76 9.22 -8.18
CA ARG A 323 -9.28 9.22 -6.80
C ARG A 323 -10.66 8.57 -6.72
N GLU A 324 -11.55 8.88 -7.66
CA GLU A 324 -12.87 8.22 -7.76
C GLU A 324 -12.72 6.71 -7.95
N GLN A 325 -11.82 6.25 -8.83
CA GLN A 325 -11.54 4.83 -9.04
C GLN A 325 -10.94 4.17 -7.79
N GLN A 326 -10.06 4.85 -7.05
CA GLN A 326 -9.56 4.36 -5.76
C GLN A 326 -10.68 4.20 -4.73
N PHE A 327 -11.63 5.14 -4.70
CA PHE A 327 -12.81 5.03 -3.84
C PHE A 327 -13.69 3.85 -4.24
N ILE A 328 -13.98 3.65 -5.52
CA ILE A 328 -14.75 2.51 -6.05
C ILE A 328 -14.04 1.19 -5.68
N ALA A 329 -12.74 1.07 -5.88
CA ALA A 329 -11.96 -0.10 -5.50
C ALA A 329 -12.06 -0.39 -4.00
N SER A 330 -11.99 0.65 -3.15
CA SER A 330 -12.12 0.50 -1.69
C SER A 330 -13.47 -0.07 -1.23
N LYS A 331 -14.51 0.08 -2.05
CA LYS A 331 -15.84 -0.49 -1.81
C LYS A 331 -16.01 -1.89 -2.40
N SER A 332 -15.26 -2.20 -3.45
CA SER A 332 -15.30 -3.49 -4.15
C SER A 332 -14.42 -4.55 -3.51
N ILE A 333 -13.28 -4.15 -2.93
CA ILE A 333 -12.34 -5.07 -2.27
C ILE A 333 -12.86 -5.40 -0.85
N PRO A 334 -13.13 -6.67 -0.51
CA PRO A 334 -13.50 -7.05 0.85
C PRO A 334 -12.44 -6.61 1.86
N ASN A 335 -12.83 -6.21 3.07
CA ASN A 335 -11.91 -5.78 4.14
C ASN A 335 -10.86 -4.75 3.67
N ALA A 336 -11.31 -3.76 2.90
CA ALA A 336 -10.47 -2.65 2.43
C ALA A 336 -10.83 -1.32 3.11
N GLY A 337 -9.91 -0.37 3.03
CA GLY A 337 -10.11 1.00 3.47
C GLY A 337 -9.43 1.98 2.53
N LEU A 338 -9.94 3.22 2.50
CA LEU A 338 -9.34 4.34 1.78
C LEU A 338 -9.01 5.46 2.76
N VAL A 339 -7.77 5.90 2.75
CA VAL A 339 -7.30 7.07 3.47
C VAL A 339 -7.38 8.30 2.59
N GLY A 340 -8.28 9.23 2.90
CA GLY A 340 -8.41 10.50 2.21
C GLY A 340 -7.22 11.42 2.47
N THR A 341 -6.79 12.15 1.45
CA THR A 341 -5.59 13.00 1.46
C THR A 341 -5.83 14.41 0.93
N ASN A 342 -7.04 14.78 0.55
CA ASN A 342 -7.32 16.06 -0.07
C ASN A 342 -7.10 17.29 0.84
N ASP A 343 -6.75 17.07 2.11
CA ASP A 343 -6.30 18.10 3.07
C ASP A 343 -4.78 18.07 3.31
N LEU A 344 -4.02 17.25 2.60
CA LEU A 344 -2.60 16.96 2.82
C LEU A 344 -1.70 17.47 1.68
N ALA A 345 -1.92 18.69 1.25
CA ALA A 345 -1.01 19.44 0.38
C ALA A 345 -1.12 20.93 0.71
N TYR A 346 0.01 21.61 0.74
CA TYR A 346 0.05 23.07 0.89
C TYR A 346 -0.06 23.75 -0.46
N GLU A 347 -0.55 24.99 -0.51
CA GLU A 347 -0.66 25.75 -1.76
C GLU A 347 0.69 25.91 -2.47
N HIS A 348 1.78 26.04 -1.73
CA HIS A 348 3.13 26.09 -2.30
C HIS A 348 3.65 24.75 -2.83
N GLU A 349 2.94 23.65 -2.55
CA GLU A 349 3.23 22.30 -3.07
C GLU A 349 2.37 21.96 -4.31
N ARG A 350 1.59 22.90 -4.85
CA ARG A 350 0.68 22.69 -5.97
C ARG A 350 1.30 21.91 -7.13
N THR A 351 2.56 22.19 -7.45
CA THR A 351 3.32 21.53 -8.51
C THR A 351 4.38 20.55 -7.96
N GLN A 352 4.23 20.11 -6.70
CA GLN A 352 5.07 19.11 -6.07
C GLN A 352 4.27 17.84 -5.81
N ILE A 353 4.45 16.83 -6.68
CA ILE A 353 3.73 15.56 -6.61
C ILE A 353 4.02 14.75 -5.33
N HIS A 354 5.10 15.09 -4.62
CA HIS A 354 5.51 14.45 -3.37
C HIS A 354 5.28 15.41 -2.19
N ALA A 355 4.02 15.68 -1.86
CA ALA A 355 3.69 16.56 -0.74
C ALA A 355 4.32 16.08 0.59
N SER A 356 4.70 17.03 1.44
CA SER A 356 5.53 16.81 2.65
C SER A 356 4.80 16.10 3.80
N GLN A 357 3.47 16.13 3.83
CA GLN A 357 2.63 15.67 4.95
C GLN A 357 2.43 14.15 4.97
N LYS A 358 3.49 13.36 5.18
CA LYS A 358 3.46 11.89 5.19
C LYS A 358 3.04 11.29 6.54
N ARG A 359 3.20 12.05 7.64
CA ARG A 359 2.82 11.61 9.00
C ARG A 359 1.34 11.27 9.07
N GLN A 360 0.49 12.19 8.64
CA GLN A 360 -0.96 12.04 8.70
C GLN A 360 -1.44 10.82 7.90
N ILE A 361 -0.80 10.54 6.76
CA ILE A 361 -1.11 9.37 5.94
C ILE A 361 -0.83 8.08 6.72
N GLY A 362 0.38 7.93 7.27
CA GLY A 362 0.75 6.75 8.06
C GLY A 362 -0.15 6.56 9.29
N GLU A 363 -0.48 7.64 9.99
CA GLU A 363 -1.38 7.59 11.16
C GLU A 363 -2.82 7.21 10.77
N ARG A 364 -3.37 7.76 9.69
CA ARG A 364 -4.72 7.41 9.18
C ARG A 364 -4.78 5.94 8.74
N LEU A 365 -3.75 5.44 8.07
CA LEU A 365 -3.62 4.01 7.75
C LEU A 365 -3.64 3.15 9.01
N CYS A 366 -2.91 3.55 10.06
CA CYS A 366 -2.91 2.83 11.33
C CYS A 366 -4.29 2.80 11.98
N TYR A 367 -5.03 3.92 11.98
CA TYR A 367 -6.38 3.96 12.55
C TYR A 367 -7.33 3.01 11.81
N GLN A 368 -7.28 2.95 10.49
CA GLN A 368 -8.06 1.99 9.71
C GLN A 368 -7.62 0.54 9.98
N ALA A 369 -6.33 0.27 10.08
CA ALA A 369 -5.81 -1.04 10.46
C ALA A 369 -6.32 -1.49 11.85
N LEU A 370 -6.30 -0.59 12.84
CA LEU A 370 -6.83 -0.86 14.18
C LEU A 370 -8.31 -1.25 14.15
N SER A 371 -9.11 -0.56 13.33
CA SER A 371 -10.53 -0.84 13.17
C SER A 371 -10.80 -2.16 12.45
N LEU A 372 -10.08 -2.46 11.37
CA LEU A 372 -10.34 -3.61 10.50
C LEU A 372 -9.70 -4.91 10.97
N ALA A 373 -8.56 -4.85 11.67
CA ALA A 373 -7.77 -6.03 12.03
C ALA A 373 -7.57 -6.26 13.53
N TYR A 374 -7.71 -5.23 14.37
CA TYR A 374 -7.27 -5.31 15.76
C TYR A 374 -8.36 -5.07 16.81
N GLY A 375 -9.63 -5.16 16.39
CA GLY A 375 -10.76 -5.15 17.34
C GLY A 375 -11.11 -3.77 17.91
N TYR A 376 -10.85 -2.68 17.16
CA TYR A 376 -11.26 -1.31 17.50
C TYR A 376 -12.46 -0.83 16.64
N PRO A 377 -13.62 -1.51 16.63
CA PRO A 377 -14.72 -1.21 15.70
C PRO A 377 -15.37 0.16 15.93
N ASN A 378 -15.19 0.74 17.11
CA ASN A 378 -15.74 2.05 17.46
C ASN A 378 -14.76 3.20 17.22
N LEU A 379 -13.54 2.92 16.75
CA LEU A 379 -12.60 3.97 16.37
C LEU A 379 -13.14 4.69 15.12
N PRO A 380 -13.36 6.02 15.13
CA PRO A 380 -13.89 6.75 13.99
C PRO A 380 -12.80 6.96 12.91
N ALA A 381 -12.29 5.85 12.38
CA ALA A 381 -11.09 5.77 11.54
C ALA A 381 -11.36 6.06 10.05
N PHE A 382 -12.62 6.15 9.64
CA PHE A 382 -12.99 6.29 8.23
C PHE A 382 -13.40 7.71 7.90
N ASN A 383 -13.00 8.15 6.71
CA ASN A 383 -13.33 9.46 6.18
C ASN A 383 -14.84 9.59 5.94
N PRO A 384 -15.44 10.77 6.18
CA PRO A 384 -16.76 11.07 5.61
C PRO A 384 -16.73 10.90 4.10
N CYS A 385 -17.71 10.21 3.55
CA CYS A 385 -17.82 9.99 2.10
C CYS A 385 -19.25 10.21 1.65
N PHE A 386 -19.40 10.58 0.38
CA PHE A 386 -20.70 10.84 -0.23
C PHE A 386 -21.65 9.66 -0.05
N LYS A 387 -22.90 9.95 0.32
CA LYS A 387 -23.98 9.00 0.44
C LYS A 387 -25.10 9.29 -0.54
N SER A 388 -25.63 10.52 -0.54
CA SER A 388 -26.69 10.94 -1.45
C SER A 388 -26.73 12.46 -1.60
N ALA A 389 -27.30 12.91 -2.71
CA ALA A 389 -27.64 14.31 -2.95
C ALA A 389 -29.11 14.38 -3.41
N LYS A 390 -29.90 15.28 -2.81
CA LYS A 390 -31.32 15.51 -3.14
C LYS A 390 -31.57 17.00 -3.36
N LEU A 391 -32.52 17.32 -4.21
CA LEU A 391 -33.00 18.69 -4.40
C LEU A 391 -34.17 18.96 -3.43
N GLU A 392 -34.03 20.00 -2.58
CA GLU A 392 -35.08 20.50 -1.69
C GLU A 392 -35.11 22.03 -1.77
N ASP A 393 -36.26 22.61 -2.09
CA ASP A 393 -36.47 24.08 -2.19
C ASP A 393 -35.38 24.80 -3.01
N GLY A 394 -35.00 24.22 -4.17
CA GLY A 394 -33.96 24.78 -5.04
C GLY A 394 -32.51 24.68 -4.50
N LYS A 395 -32.29 23.95 -3.41
CA LYS A 395 -30.98 23.70 -2.82
C LYS A 395 -30.61 22.22 -2.88
N VAL A 396 -29.34 21.92 -3.01
CA VAL A 396 -28.83 20.54 -2.97
C VAL A 396 -28.51 20.16 -1.52
N ILE A 397 -29.12 19.11 -1.03
CA ILE A 397 -28.88 18.55 0.29
C ILE A 397 -28.00 17.31 0.15
N VAL A 398 -26.76 17.41 0.59
CA VAL A 398 -25.77 16.30 0.51
C VAL A 398 -25.66 15.61 1.86
N SER A 399 -25.83 14.29 1.84
CA SER A 399 -25.64 13.41 3.02
C SER A 399 -24.35 12.60 2.87
N PHE A 400 -23.80 12.21 4.03
CA PHE A 400 -22.52 11.51 4.08
C PHE A 400 -22.57 10.28 4.98
N ASP A 401 -21.91 9.21 4.59
CA ASP A 401 -21.55 8.12 5.50
C ASP A 401 -20.34 8.52 6.35
N ASN A 402 -20.13 7.85 7.48
CA ASN A 402 -19.06 8.11 8.45
C ASN A 402 -19.07 9.51 9.09
N ALA A 403 -20.15 10.27 8.95
CA ALA A 403 -20.30 11.62 9.51
C ALA A 403 -21.29 11.65 10.72
N ARG A 404 -21.41 10.56 11.50
CA ARG A 404 -22.38 10.45 12.61
C ARG A 404 -22.26 11.57 13.65
N SER A 405 -21.04 11.99 13.97
CA SER A 405 -20.77 13.06 14.93
C SER A 405 -20.81 14.45 14.30
N GLY A 406 -21.20 14.57 13.03
CA GLY A 406 -21.22 15.82 12.28
C GLY A 406 -19.87 16.23 11.71
N PHE A 407 -19.75 17.51 11.42
CA PHE A 407 -18.56 18.13 10.86
C PHE A 407 -17.93 19.09 11.86
N MET A 408 -16.63 19.35 11.70
CA MET A 408 -15.95 20.40 12.46
C MET A 408 -16.57 21.76 12.16
N GLY A 409 -16.81 22.57 13.19
CA GLY A 409 -17.22 23.96 13.00
C GLY A 409 -16.11 24.77 12.35
N LEU A 410 -16.47 25.53 11.32
CA LEU A 410 -15.57 26.43 10.62
C LEU A 410 -16.00 27.87 10.87
N SER A 411 -15.01 28.75 11.11
CA SER A 411 -15.21 30.21 11.13
C SER A 411 -14.98 30.85 9.76
N GLU A 412 -14.55 30.07 8.79
CA GLU A 412 -14.34 30.45 7.40
C GLU A 412 -15.36 29.78 6.49
N GLU A 413 -15.49 30.26 5.26
CA GLU A 413 -16.35 29.68 4.24
C GLU A 413 -15.90 28.26 3.89
N ILE A 414 -16.87 27.35 3.73
CA ILE A 414 -16.62 25.99 3.26
C ILE A 414 -16.30 26.04 1.76
N ARG A 415 -15.17 25.46 1.37
CA ARG A 415 -14.65 25.46 -0.01
C ARG A 415 -14.67 24.09 -0.63
N GLY A 416 -14.65 24.06 -1.96
CA GLY A 416 -14.51 22.84 -2.74
C GLY A 416 -15.83 22.25 -3.27
N PHE A 417 -16.99 22.80 -2.88
CA PHE A 417 -18.27 22.38 -3.45
C PHE A 417 -18.62 23.17 -4.70
N GLU A 418 -19.06 22.44 -5.72
CA GLU A 418 -19.58 23.00 -6.97
C GLU A 418 -20.85 22.25 -7.37
N ILE A 419 -21.80 22.97 -8.00
CA ILE A 419 -23.03 22.39 -8.57
C ILE A 419 -23.19 22.81 -10.02
N ALA A 420 -23.86 21.97 -10.81
CA ALA A 420 -24.16 22.23 -12.22
C ALA A 420 -25.62 21.96 -12.53
N GLY A 421 -26.17 22.76 -13.45
CA GLY A 421 -27.47 22.51 -14.12
C GLY A 421 -27.32 21.57 -15.32
N GLY A 422 -28.41 21.37 -16.07
CA GLY A 422 -28.44 20.45 -17.23
C GLY A 422 -27.44 20.74 -18.35
N GLY A 423 -26.75 21.88 -18.32
CA GLY A 423 -25.67 22.22 -19.26
C GLY A 423 -24.29 21.68 -18.88
N GLY A 424 -24.15 21.05 -17.70
CA GLY A 424 -22.88 20.44 -17.22
C GLY A 424 -21.79 21.44 -16.83
N HIS A 425 -22.12 22.74 -16.71
CA HIS A 425 -21.17 23.78 -16.29
C HIS A 425 -21.19 23.94 -14.77
N PHE A 426 -20.15 23.46 -14.10
CA PHE A 426 -20.00 23.56 -12.65
C PHE A 426 -19.72 25.00 -12.19
N GLN A 427 -20.41 25.44 -11.16
CA GLN A 427 -20.25 26.74 -10.51
C GLN A 427 -19.97 26.52 -9.01
N PRO A 428 -19.09 27.32 -8.37
CA PRO A 428 -18.90 27.30 -6.93
C PRO A 428 -20.23 27.47 -6.20
N ALA A 429 -20.45 26.66 -5.19
CA ALA A 429 -21.65 26.67 -4.37
C ALA A 429 -21.35 27.17 -2.95
N HIS A 430 -22.20 28.06 -2.44
CA HIS A 430 -22.24 28.34 -1.01
C HIS A 430 -22.65 27.06 -0.26
N ALA A 431 -21.91 26.70 0.77
CA ALA A 431 -22.10 25.47 1.54
C ALA A 431 -22.33 25.78 3.02
N GLU A 432 -23.39 25.19 3.57
CA GLU A 432 -23.74 25.31 5.02
C GLU A 432 -23.92 23.93 5.62
N VAL A 433 -23.35 23.71 6.82
CA VAL A 433 -23.60 22.50 7.61
C VAL A 433 -24.95 22.64 8.32
N ARG A 434 -25.87 21.71 8.05
CA ARG A 434 -27.15 21.61 8.73
C ARG A 434 -27.17 20.37 9.63
N MET A 435 -27.33 20.59 10.93
CA MET A 435 -27.54 19.51 11.92
C MET A 435 -29.02 19.26 12.16
N SER A 436 -29.43 18.02 12.17
CA SER A 436 -30.79 17.59 12.50
C SER A 436 -30.77 16.30 13.34
N PHE A 437 -31.91 15.90 13.87
CA PHE A 437 -32.08 14.60 14.53
C PHE A 437 -31.85 13.42 13.57
N MET A 438 -31.98 13.64 12.26
CA MET A 438 -31.79 12.62 11.21
C MET A 438 -30.32 12.51 10.78
N GLY A 439 -29.44 13.36 11.29
CA GLY A 439 -28.02 13.41 10.96
C GLY A 439 -27.56 14.79 10.51
N THR A 440 -26.31 14.85 10.06
CA THR A 440 -25.70 16.09 9.58
C THR A 440 -25.56 16.04 8.06
N THR A 441 -26.00 17.12 7.40
CA THR A 441 -25.95 17.29 5.94
C THR A 441 -25.22 18.59 5.59
N VAL A 442 -24.81 18.71 4.34
CA VAL A 442 -24.33 19.98 3.75
C VAL A 442 -25.36 20.48 2.75
N VAL A 443 -25.78 21.71 2.92
CA VAL A 443 -26.75 22.40 2.07
C VAL A 443 -26.00 23.31 1.10
N LEU A 444 -26.21 23.11 -0.20
CA LEU A 444 -25.53 23.83 -1.25
C LEU A 444 -26.50 24.70 -2.06
N SER A 445 -26.06 25.91 -2.40
CA SER A 445 -26.82 26.79 -3.28
C SER A 445 -25.90 27.78 -4.01
N THR A 446 -26.31 28.20 -5.20
CA THR A 446 -25.75 29.36 -5.90
C THR A 446 -26.81 29.96 -6.82
N PRO A 447 -26.93 31.31 -6.91
CA PRO A 447 -27.83 31.96 -7.83
C PRO A 447 -27.55 31.65 -9.31
N ALA A 448 -26.31 31.25 -9.62
CA ALA A 448 -25.88 30.91 -10.98
C ALA A 448 -26.47 29.58 -11.49
N VAL A 449 -26.97 28.71 -10.61
CA VAL A 449 -27.52 27.40 -10.94
C VAL A 449 -28.84 27.21 -10.18
N PRO A 450 -29.96 27.74 -10.68
CA PRO A 450 -31.25 27.63 -10.00
C PRO A 450 -31.86 26.24 -10.02
N GLU A 451 -31.46 25.39 -10.98
CA GLU A 451 -31.93 24.02 -11.14
C GLU A 451 -30.71 23.06 -11.18
N PRO A 452 -30.09 22.75 -10.03
CA PRO A 452 -28.92 21.89 -9.99
C PRO A 452 -29.29 20.42 -10.21
N VAL A 453 -28.54 19.74 -11.09
CA VAL A 453 -28.69 18.32 -11.43
C VAL A 453 -27.43 17.50 -11.11
N GLU A 454 -26.32 18.19 -10.86
CA GLU A 454 -25.05 17.55 -10.49
C GLU A 454 -24.37 18.32 -9.36
N VAL A 455 -23.59 17.58 -8.54
CA VAL A 455 -22.79 18.10 -7.45
C VAL A 455 -21.43 17.45 -7.45
N ARG A 456 -20.38 18.23 -7.09
CA ARG A 456 -19.05 17.68 -6.85
C ARG A 456 -18.35 18.39 -5.68
N TYR A 457 -17.35 17.71 -5.09
CA TYR A 457 -16.52 18.24 -4.01
C TYR A 457 -15.07 17.93 -4.30
N CYS A 458 -14.20 18.97 -4.29
CA CYS A 458 -12.76 18.87 -4.54
C CYS A 458 -12.42 17.99 -5.77
N PHE A 459 -13.17 18.16 -6.85
CA PHE A 459 -13.07 17.34 -8.07
C PHE A 459 -12.21 18.04 -9.14
N LYS A 460 -11.04 18.53 -8.73
CA LYS A 460 -9.98 19.12 -9.57
C LYS A 460 -8.64 18.51 -9.22
N ASP A 461 -7.66 18.61 -10.10
CA ASP A 461 -6.32 18.09 -9.93
C ASP A 461 -5.68 18.61 -8.65
N PHE A 462 -5.66 19.94 -8.48
CA PHE A 462 -5.25 20.56 -7.23
C PHE A 462 -6.41 21.36 -6.61
N GLU A 463 -7.05 20.78 -5.65
CA GLU A 463 -8.05 21.46 -4.82
C GLU A 463 -8.01 20.90 -3.40
N VAL A 464 -7.70 21.77 -2.43
CA VAL A 464 -7.60 21.41 -1.01
C VAL A 464 -8.88 21.82 -0.30
N GLY A 465 -9.64 20.81 0.16
CA GLY A 465 -10.86 21.02 0.91
C GLY A 465 -10.59 21.40 2.37
N ASN A 466 -11.50 22.17 2.97
CA ASN A 466 -11.40 22.56 4.38
C ASN A 466 -12.46 21.93 5.28
N LEU A 467 -13.45 21.22 4.74
CA LEU A 467 -14.48 20.56 5.55
C LEU A 467 -14.01 19.17 6.01
N LYS A 468 -14.03 18.97 7.31
CA LYS A 468 -13.64 17.71 7.96
C LYS A 468 -14.77 17.18 8.84
N GLY A 469 -14.89 15.88 8.95
CA GLY A 469 -15.74 15.26 9.96
C GLY A 469 -15.30 15.63 11.37
N ALA A 470 -16.17 15.47 12.35
CA ALA A 470 -15.84 15.69 13.76
C ALA A 470 -14.72 14.76 14.27
N ASN A 471 -14.36 13.73 13.51
CA ASN A 471 -13.19 12.87 13.72
C ASN A 471 -11.87 13.48 13.18
N GLY A 472 -11.90 14.68 12.60
CA GLY A 472 -10.75 15.38 12.04
C GLY A 472 -10.30 14.89 10.66
N LEU A 473 -11.01 13.93 10.05
CA LEU A 473 -10.69 13.41 8.72
C LEU A 473 -11.40 14.20 7.62
N PRO A 474 -10.76 14.47 6.46
CA PRO A 474 -11.39 15.20 5.36
C PRO A 474 -12.48 14.37 4.70
N ILE A 475 -13.41 15.04 4.00
CA ILE A 475 -14.36 14.38 3.12
C ILE A 475 -13.61 13.81 1.91
N ILE A 476 -13.93 12.59 1.50
CA ILE A 476 -13.44 12.01 0.25
C ILE A 476 -14.02 12.81 -0.92
N PRO A 477 -13.21 13.28 -1.88
CA PRO A 477 -13.67 13.92 -3.11
C PRO A 477 -14.68 13.05 -3.86
N PHE A 478 -15.67 13.68 -4.46
CA PHE A 478 -16.72 12.98 -5.19
C PHE A 478 -17.36 13.85 -6.27
N ARG A 479 -18.04 13.20 -7.21
CA ARG A 479 -19.06 13.77 -8.08
C ARG A 479 -20.31 12.89 -8.08
N ALA A 480 -21.48 13.48 -8.21
CA ALA A 480 -22.74 12.74 -8.19
C ALA A 480 -23.86 13.49 -8.89
N LYS A 481 -24.88 12.74 -9.32
CA LYS A 481 -26.16 13.28 -9.73
C LYS A 481 -26.99 13.68 -8.52
N VAL A 482 -27.75 14.76 -8.66
CA VAL A 482 -28.74 15.18 -7.67
C VAL A 482 -30.08 14.48 -8.00
N ALA A 483 -30.58 13.70 -7.05
CA ALA A 483 -31.90 13.09 -7.20
C ALA A 483 -33.01 14.14 -7.02
N GLU A 484 -34.06 14.07 -7.84
CA GLU A 484 -35.28 14.83 -7.62
C GLU A 484 -35.88 14.43 -6.27
N ALA A 485 -36.51 15.36 -5.58
CA ALA A 485 -37.29 15.04 -4.39
C ALA A 485 -38.37 14.03 -4.78
N GLU A 486 -38.42 12.89 -4.08
CA GLU A 486 -39.60 12.01 -4.20
C GLU A 486 -40.81 12.83 -3.77
N GLU A 487 -41.80 13.03 -4.68
CA GLU A 487 -43.07 13.54 -4.29
C GLU A 487 -43.63 12.54 -3.21
N GLU A 488 -43.71 12.99 -1.98
CA GLU A 488 -44.43 12.23 -0.96
C GLU A 488 -45.87 12.03 -1.51
N SER A 489 -46.15 10.83 -2.00
CA SER A 489 -47.48 10.40 -2.33
C SER A 489 -48.27 10.39 -1.03
N ASN A 490 -49.10 11.45 -0.85
CA ASN A 490 -50.09 11.58 0.20
C ASN A 490 -51.07 10.38 0.28
#